data_5eb1b8295ea25df6808df9dbf7a04d9f
#
_entry.id   5eb1b8295ea25df6808df9dbf7a04d9f
#
_cell.length_a   1.000
_cell.length_b   1.000
_cell.length_c   1.000
_cell.angle_alpha   90.00
_cell.angle_beta   90.00
_cell.angle_gamma   90.00
#
_symmetry.space_group_name_H-M   'P 1'
#
loop_
_entity.id
_entity.type
_entity.pdbx_description
1 polymer ?
#
loop_
_entity_poly.entity_id
_entity_poly.type
_entity_poly.pdbx_seq_one_letter_code
_entity_poly.pdbx_strand_id
1 'polypeptide(L)'
;MKITIIGAGAWGTALAIHFALHNHQVAMWARNAEHLSAMQAELENKRYLPGFKLPDSLTAHSDLDAALEGSELVMVVTSVAGLRDSVELLKQHGAGHLPVVTACKGFELDTGLLTFQVVKEVLPDNEKIGVLSGPSFAQELAKQLPCAVVLASENEPWINEMVQELNTPVMRLYANTDIIGVAVGGAVKNVMAI
;
A
#
# COMPACT_ATOMS: atom_id res chain seq x y z
N MET A 1 -2.25 -7.18 13.19
CA MET A 1 -2.95 -5.90 12.95
C MET A 1 -3.95 -6.01 11.80
N LYS A 2 -4.89 -5.04 11.69
CA LYS A 2 -5.75 -4.89 10.51
C LYS A 2 -5.17 -3.85 9.55
N ILE A 3 -4.97 -4.25 8.28
CA ILE A 3 -4.39 -3.42 7.23
C ILE A 3 -5.45 -3.18 6.16
N THR A 4 -5.69 -1.92 5.82
CA THR A 4 -6.52 -1.57 4.66
C THR A 4 -5.63 -1.22 3.47
N ILE A 5 -5.83 -1.90 2.35
CA ILE A 5 -5.10 -1.64 1.09
C ILE A 5 -6.04 -0.96 0.10
N ILE A 6 -5.70 0.27 -0.26
CA ILE A 6 -6.39 1.06 -1.30
C ILE A 6 -5.68 0.84 -2.63
N GLY A 7 -6.33 0.09 -3.52
CA GLY A 7 -5.83 -0.23 -4.84
C GLY A 7 -5.71 -1.73 -5.10
N ALA A 8 -6.54 -2.25 -6.01
CA ALA A 8 -6.61 -3.66 -6.39
C ALA A 8 -5.81 -3.95 -7.68
N GLY A 9 -4.67 -3.28 -7.88
CA GLY A 9 -3.71 -3.62 -8.94
C GLY A 9 -2.85 -4.83 -8.56
N ALA A 10 -1.92 -5.22 -9.45
CA ALA A 10 -1.05 -6.37 -9.20
C ALA A 10 -0.26 -6.25 -7.88
N TRP A 11 0.37 -5.09 -7.63
CA TRP A 11 1.18 -4.87 -6.43
C TRP A 11 0.33 -4.82 -5.16
N GLY A 12 -0.82 -4.12 -5.19
CA GLY A 12 -1.74 -4.07 -4.05
C GLY A 12 -2.29 -5.45 -3.70
N THR A 13 -2.64 -6.26 -4.70
CA THR A 13 -3.10 -7.64 -4.48
C THR A 13 -1.98 -8.53 -3.93
N ALA A 14 -0.75 -8.38 -4.41
CA ALA A 14 0.38 -9.17 -3.91
C ALA A 14 0.70 -8.83 -2.44
N LEU A 15 0.69 -7.54 -2.05
CA LEU A 15 0.85 -7.11 -0.66
C LEU A 15 -0.30 -7.64 0.20
N ALA A 16 -1.54 -7.56 -0.29
CA ALA A 16 -2.72 -8.06 0.42
C ALA A 16 -2.62 -9.56 0.72
N ILE A 17 -2.28 -10.36 -0.29
CA ILE A 17 -2.05 -11.81 -0.14
C ILE A 17 -0.91 -12.05 0.86
N HIS A 18 0.21 -11.34 0.71
CA HIS A 18 1.37 -11.52 1.56
C HIS A 18 1.05 -11.27 3.04
N PHE A 19 0.45 -10.13 3.37
CA PHE A 19 0.12 -9.80 4.75
C PHE A 19 -0.96 -10.72 5.32
N ALA A 20 -1.95 -11.11 4.52
CA ALA A 20 -2.98 -12.06 4.93
C ALA A 20 -2.41 -13.46 5.26
N LEU A 21 -1.40 -13.92 4.52
CA LEU A 21 -0.68 -15.17 4.82
C LEU A 21 0.23 -15.08 6.05
N HIS A 22 0.54 -13.86 6.52
CA HIS A 22 1.43 -13.61 7.66
C HIS A 22 0.69 -13.03 8.88
N ASN A 23 -0.52 -13.55 9.13
CA ASN A 23 -1.34 -13.30 10.34
C ASN A 23 -1.88 -11.85 10.47
N HIS A 24 -1.99 -11.09 9.39
CA HIS A 24 -2.71 -9.83 9.39
C HIS A 24 -4.13 -10.02 8.82
N GLN A 25 -5.08 -9.26 9.33
CA GLN A 25 -6.38 -9.10 8.69
C GLN A 25 -6.25 -8.03 7.61
N VAL A 26 -6.63 -8.36 6.39
CA VAL A 26 -6.47 -7.43 5.27
C VAL A 26 -7.82 -7.11 4.64
N ALA A 27 -8.15 -5.83 4.57
CA ALA A 27 -9.27 -5.32 3.80
C ALA A 27 -8.75 -4.62 2.55
N MET A 28 -9.29 -4.94 1.39
CA MET A 28 -8.92 -4.30 0.14
C MET A 28 -10.08 -3.47 -0.40
N TRP A 29 -9.77 -2.25 -0.84
CA TRP A 29 -10.72 -1.38 -1.52
C TRP A 29 -10.16 -0.82 -2.82
N ALA A 30 -11.03 -0.64 -3.81
CA ALA A 30 -10.73 0.06 -5.05
C ALA A 30 -12.00 0.69 -5.64
N ARG A 31 -11.84 1.72 -6.48
CA ARG A 31 -12.96 2.46 -7.11
C ARG A 31 -13.88 1.61 -7.99
N ASN A 32 -13.38 0.51 -8.56
CA ASN A 32 -14.18 -0.36 -9.43
C ASN A 32 -14.84 -1.47 -8.61
N ALA A 33 -16.11 -1.27 -8.24
CA ALA A 33 -16.90 -2.21 -7.45
C ALA A 33 -17.13 -3.55 -8.17
N GLU A 34 -17.32 -3.55 -9.50
CA GLU A 34 -17.50 -4.77 -10.28
C GLU A 34 -16.25 -5.64 -10.22
N HIS A 35 -15.07 -5.01 -10.34
CA HIS A 35 -13.81 -5.72 -10.24
C HIS A 35 -13.61 -6.36 -8.85
N LEU A 36 -13.94 -5.65 -7.79
CA LEU A 36 -13.85 -6.17 -6.41
C LEU A 36 -14.84 -7.32 -6.19
N SER A 37 -16.08 -7.19 -6.69
CA SER A 37 -17.08 -8.24 -6.60
C SER A 37 -16.65 -9.50 -7.34
N ALA A 38 -16.04 -9.36 -8.52
CA ALA A 38 -15.49 -10.49 -9.28
C ALA A 38 -14.32 -11.15 -8.52
N MET A 39 -13.40 -10.34 -7.94
CA MET A 39 -12.30 -10.86 -7.13
C MET A 39 -12.80 -11.68 -5.93
N GLN A 40 -13.83 -11.22 -5.26
CA GLN A 40 -14.39 -11.89 -4.11
C GLN A 40 -15.15 -13.17 -4.50
N ALA A 41 -15.91 -13.15 -5.58
CA ALA A 41 -16.63 -14.32 -6.08
C ALA A 41 -15.70 -15.43 -6.58
N GLU A 42 -14.61 -15.04 -7.22
CA GLU A 42 -13.63 -15.97 -7.80
C GLU A 42 -12.49 -16.32 -6.84
N LEU A 43 -12.38 -15.64 -5.70
CA LEU A 43 -11.26 -15.71 -4.76
C LEU A 43 -9.90 -15.54 -5.45
N GLU A 44 -9.86 -14.68 -6.47
CA GLU A 44 -8.68 -14.43 -7.30
C GLU A 44 -8.77 -13.08 -7.99
N ASN A 45 -7.66 -12.37 -8.13
CA ASN A 45 -7.57 -11.20 -9.00
C ASN A 45 -7.10 -11.60 -10.40
N LYS A 46 -7.96 -12.21 -11.19
CA LYS A 46 -7.62 -12.68 -12.55
C LYS A 46 -7.15 -11.57 -13.49
N ARG A 47 -7.61 -10.34 -13.25
CA ARG A 47 -7.29 -9.20 -14.13
C ARG A 47 -5.85 -8.72 -13.98
N TYR A 48 -5.34 -8.66 -12.74
CA TYR A 48 -4.04 -8.03 -12.46
C TYR A 48 -3.00 -8.96 -11.86
N LEU A 49 -3.42 -10.04 -11.22
CA LEU A 49 -2.53 -11.03 -10.60
C LEU A 49 -3.14 -12.45 -10.72
N PRO A 50 -3.25 -12.99 -11.94
CA PRO A 50 -3.84 -14.30 -12.16
C PRO A 50 -2.98 -15.43 -11.56
N GLY A 51 -3.65 -16.52 -11.16
CA GLY A 51 -3.00 -17.73 -10.63
C GLY A 51 -2.73 -17.70 -9.13
N PHE A 52 -3.21 -16.67 -8.40
CA PHE A 52 -3.01 -16.56 -6.95
C PHE A 52 -4.35 -16.45 -6.24
N LYS A 53 -4.65 -17.47 -5.42
CA LYS A 53 -5.86 -17.48 -4.60
C LYS A 53 -5.77 -16.46 -3.47
N LEU A 54 -6.87 -15.73 -3.24
CA LEU A 54 -6.99 -14.82 -2.10
C LEU A 54 -7.17 -15.64 -0.81
N PRO A 55 -6.36 -15.40 0.25
CA PRO A 55 -6.53 -16.03 1.55
C PRO A 55 -7.84 -15.64 2.23
N ASP A 56 -8.36 -16.48 3.13
CA ASP A 56 -9.62 -16.25 3.85
C ASP A 56 -9.57 -15.01 4.77
N SER A 57 -8.38 -14.60 5.22
CA SER A 57 -8.14 -13.38 6.01
C SER A 57 -8.07 -12.10 5.16
N LEU A 58 -8.24 -12.20 3.85
CA LEU A 58 -8.32 -11.09 2.90
C LEU A 58 -9.75 -10.90 2.42
N THR A 59 -10.32 -9.72 2.66
CA THR A 59 -11.65 -9.34 2.18
C THR A 59 -11.57 -8.18 1.19
N ALA A 60 -12.42 -8.19 0.16
CA ALA A 60 -12.52 -7.10 -0.80
C ALA A 60 -13.87 -6.37 -0.60
N HIS A 61 -13.82 -5.05 -0.43
CA HIS A 61 -14.98 -4.22 -0.12
C HIS A 61 -15.21 -3.17 -1.20
N SER A 62 -16.43 -3.03 -1.68
CA SER A 62 -16.84 -1.92 -2.55
C SER A 62 -17.15 -0.65 -1.75
N ASP A 63 -17.47 -0.78 -0.47
CA ASP A 63 -17.66 0.30 0.47
C ASP A 63 -16.35 0.58 1.23
N LEU A 64 -15.92 1.85 1.21
CA LEU A 64 -14.67 2.28 1.84
C LEU A 64 -14.78 2.26 3.38
N ASP A 65 -15.94 2.63 3.94
CA ASP A 65 -16.14 2.63 5.39
C ASP A 65 -16.02 1.20 5.95
N ALA A 66 -16.61 0.22 5.27
CA ALA A 66 -16.48 -1.18 5.63
C ALA A 66 -15.02 -1.69 5.53
N ALA A 67 -14.25 -1.21 4.55
CA ALA A 67 -12.83 -1.54 4.44
C ALA A 67 -12.00 -0.93 5.56
N LEU A 68 -12.33 0.29 5.98
CA LEU A 68 -11.60 1.07 7.00
C LEU A 68 -11.97 0.68 8.44
N GLU A 69 -13.10 0.02 8.66
CA GLU A 69 -13.55 -0.37 10.00
C GLU A 69 -12.47 -1.14 10.77
N GLY A 70 -12.04 -0.61 11.91
CA GLY A 70 -10.99 -1.18 12.75
C GLY A 70 -9.58 -1.21 12.13
N SER A 71 -9.34 -0.46 11.05
CA SER A 71 -8.02 -0.38 10.41
C SER A 71 -6.99 0.29 11.33
N GLU A 72 -5.79 -0.27 11.38
CA GLU A 72 -4.64 0.23 12.14
C GLU A 72 -3.57 0.81 11.22
N LEU A 73 -3.61 0.45 9.93
CA LEU A 73 -2.70 0.93 8.89
C LEU A 73 -3.44 0.99 7.56
N VAL A 74 -3.27 2.09 6.82
CA VAL A 74 -3.73 2.22 5.45
C VAL A 74 -2.55 2.22 4.50
N MET A 75 -2.56 1.34 3.51
CA MET A 75 -1.57 1.31 2.43
C MET A 75 -2.22 1.76 1.13
N VAL A 76 -1.74 2.87 0.57
CA VAL A 76 -2.22 3.37 -0.74
C VAL A 76 -1.31 2.83 -1.83
N VAL A 77 -1.87 1.94 -2.66
CA VAL A 77 -1.16 1.16 -3.69
C VAL A 77 -1.82 1.36 -5.06
N THR A 78 -2.15 2.61 -5.36
CA THR A 78 -2.72 3.04 -6.64
C THR A 78 -1.62 3.47 -7.62
N SER A 79 -1.99 3.92 -8.82
CA SER A 79 -1.12 4.79 -9.61
C SER A 79 -0.95 6.14 -8.90
N VAL A 80 0.14 6.86 -9.18
CA VAL A 80 0.32 8.22 -8.62
C VAL A 80 -0.84 9.15 -8.98
N ALA A 81 -1.38 9.04 -10.19
CA ALA A 81 -2.56 9.81 -10.61
C ALA A 81 -3.81 9.58 -9.75
N GLY A 82 -3.91 8.45 -9.06
CA GLY A 82 -5.03 8.16 -8.16
C GLY A 82 -4.71 8.38 -6.67
N LEU A 83 -3.49 8.82 -6.34
CA LEU A 83 -3.05 8.95 -4.96
C LEU A 83 -3.81 10.04 -4.22
N ARG A 84 -3.82 11.27 -4.75
CA ARG A 84 -4.48 12.42 -4.13
C ARG A 84 -5.96 12.13 -3.84
N ASP A 85 -6.69 11.70 -4.86
CA ASP A 85 -8.11 11.33 -4.71
C ASP A 85 -8.31 10.27 -3.61
N SER A 86 -7.41 9.27 -3.54
CA SER A 86 -7.49 8.23 -2.53
C SER A 86 -7.27 8.77 -1.12
N VAL A 87 -6.35 9.71 -0.95
CA VAL A 87 -6.07 10.34 0.35
C VAL A 87 -7.15 11.32 0.75
N GLU A 88 -7.73 12.04 -0.21
CA GLU A 88 -8.90 12.91 0.02
C GLU A 88 -10.12 12.08 0.47
N LEU A 89 -10.35 10.91 -0.13
CA LEU A 89 -11.38 9.99 0.34
C LEU A 89 -11.14 9.55 1.79
N LEU A 90 -9.91 9.22 2.19
CA LEU A 90 -9.58 8.92 3.59
C LEU A 90 -9.97 10.07 4.52
N LYS A 91 -9.66 11.30 4.12
CA LYS A 91 -10.04 12.51 4.89
C LYS A 91 -11.56 12.67 4.99
N GLN A 92 -12.28 12.50 3.89
CA GLN A 92 -13.75 12.63 3.82
C GLN A 92 -14.45 11.58 4.68
N HIS A 93 -13.90 10.37 4.77
CA HIS A 93 -14.41 9.25 5.60
C HIS A 93 -13.87 9.26 7.05
N GLY A 94 -13.24 10.37 7.49
CA GLY A 94 -12.75 10.51 8.87
C GLY A 94 -11.53 9.66 9.23
N ALA A 95 -10.92 9.00 8.24
CA ALA A 95 -9.77 8.10 8.42
C ALA A 95 -8.40 8.79 8.25
N GLY A 96 -8.37 10.12 8.12
CA GLY A 96 -7.14 10.89 7.93
C GLY A 96 -6.16 10.83 9.11
N HIS A 97 -6.60 10.35 10.27
CA HIS A 97 -5.77 10.14 11.47
C HIS A 97 -5.02 8.79 11.48
N LEU A 98 -5.43 7.86 10.62
CA LEU A 98 -4.77 6.55 10.53
C LEU A 98 -3.37 6.68 9.92
N PRO A 99 -2.42 5.84 10.33
CA PRO A 99 -1.13 5.75 9.66
C PRO A 99 -1.29 5.44 8.17
N VAL A 100 -0.56 6.16 7.31
CA VAL A 100 -0.64 6.01 5.85
C VAL A 100 0.71 5.65 5.28
N VAL A 101 0.79 4.52 4.57
CA VAL A 101 1.96 4.13 3.79
C VAL A 101 1.62 4.18 2.30
N THR A 102 2.38 4.95 1.53
CA THR A 102 2.26 4.96 0.06
C THR A 102 3.21 3.92 -0.55
N ALA A 103 2.71 3.12 -1.48
CA ALA A 103 3.51 2.23 -2.32
C ALA A 103 3.40 2.60 -3.82
N CYS A 104 2.85 3.77 -4.12
CA CYS A 104 2.82 4.38 -5.44
C CYS A 104 4.23 4.82 -5.85
N LYS A 105 4.56 4.73 -7.14
CA LYS A 105 5.90 5.09 -7.66
C LYS A 105 5.77 6.18 -8.71
N GLY A 106 6.40 7.32 -8.50
CA GLY A 106 6.42 8.45 -9.42
C GLY A 106 6.21 9.79 -8.72
N PHE A 107 6.15 10.83 -9.54
CA PHE A 107 5.80 12.18 -9.14
C PHE A 107 4.36 12.49 -9.55
N GLU A 108 3.63 13.26 -8.78
CA GLU A 108 2.33 13.79 -9.20
C GLU A 108 2.51 14.74 -10.38
N LEU A 109 1.75 14.54 -11.46
CA LEU A 109 1.99 15.21 -12.76
C LEU A 109 1.90 16.73 -12.68
N ASP A 110 0.87 17.28 -12.03
CA ASP A 110 0.59 18.70 -12.07
C ASP A 110 1.43 19.52 -11.07
N THR A 111 1.87 18.89 -9.98
CA THR A 111 2.57 19.56 -8.87
C THR A 111 4.04 19.19 -8.80
N GLY A 112 4.44 18.04 -9.38
CA GLY A 112 5.77 17.46 -9.22
C GLY A 112 6.05 16.92 -7.81
N LEU A 113 5.04 16.81 -6.95
CA LEU A 113 5.21 16.34 -5.58
C LEU A 113 5.52 14.83 -5.53
N LEU A 114 6.33 14.46 -4.56
CA LEU A 114 6.54 13.07 -4.16
C LEU A 114 5.31 12.53 -3.42
N THR A 115 5.12 11.23 -3.43
CA THR A 115 3.91 10.58 -2.91
C THR A 115 3.60 10.94 -1.45
N PHE A 116 4.61 10.99 -0.59
CA PHE A 116 4.43 11.38 0.82
C PHE A 116 4.09 12.88 0.97
N GLN A 117 4.59 13.73 0.08
CA GLN A 117 4.28 15.17 0.08
C GLN A 117 2.80 15.40 -0.28
N VAL A 118 2.26 14.62 -1.23
CA VAL A 118 0.83 14.64 -1.55
C VAL A 118 -0.01 14.25 -0.32
N VAL A 119 0.39 13.19 0.41
CA VAL A 119 -0.30 12.80 1.64
C VAL A 119 -0.22 13.90 2.68
N LYS A 120 0.94 14.51 2.88
CA LYS A 120 1.16 15.57 3.88
C LYS A 120 0.36 16.84 3.56
N GLU A 121 0.20 17.17 2.28
CA GLU A 121 -0.62 18.30 1.84
C GLU A 121 -2.11 18.08 2.13
N VAL A 122 -2.62 16.88 1.89
CA VAL A 122 -4.03 16.54 2.12
C VAL A 122 -4.34 16.30 3.60
N LEU A 123 -3.40 15.68 4.32
CA LEU A 123 -3.49 15.31 5.74
C LEU A 123 -2.37 15.97 6.55
N PRO A 124 -2.37 17.31 6.73
CA PRO A 124 -1.25 18.04 7.33
C PRO A 124 -0.97 17.67 8.79
N ASP A 125 -1.98 17.20 9.52
CA ASP A 125 -1.86 16.83 10.93
C ASP A 125 -1.45 15.35 11.12
N ASN A 126 -1.27 14.59 10.03
CA ASN A 126 -0.87 13.19 10.13
C ASN A 126 0.66 13.07 10.20
N GLU A 127 1.18 12.67 11.36
CA GLU A 127 2.62 12.46 11.60
C GLU A 127 3.12 11.05 11.23
N LYS A 128 2.19 10.12 10.91
CA LYS A 128 2.52 8.72 10.60
C LYS A 128 2.37 8.44 9.12
N ILE A 129 3.22 9.10 8.32
CA ILE A 129 3.27 8.94 6.86
C ILE A 129 4.55 8.19 6.47
N GLY A 130 4.39 7.14 5.66
CA GLY A 130 5.50 6.33 5.18
C GLY A 130 5.47 6.11 3.67
N VAL A 131 6.64 5.73 3.14
CA VAL A 131 6.83 5.31 1.75
C VAL A 131 7.42 3.91 1.73
N LEU A 132 6.74 2.97 1.07
CA LEU A 132 7.24 1.63 0.79
C LEU A 132 7.83 1.58 -0.62
N SER A 133 9.12 1.31 -0.74
CA SER A 133 9.81 1.24 -2.03
C SER A 133 10.90 0.17 -2.04
N GLY A 134 11.29 -0.28 -3.22
CA GLY A 134 12.36 -1.25 -3.41
C GLY A 134 12.22 -2.07 -4.70
N PRO A 135 13.21 -2.91 -4.99
CA PRO A 135 13.16 -3.86 -6.10
C PRO A 135 12.23 -5.02 -5.73
N SER A 136 10.98 -4.94 -6.16
CA SER A 136 9.95 -5.94 -5.84
C SER A 136 9.01 -6.14 -7.01
N PHE A 137 8.67 -7.40 -7.28
CA PHE A 137 7.73 -7.79 -8.31
C PHE A 137 6.52 -8.46 -7.68
N ALA A 138 5.32 -8.09 -8.13
CA ALA A 138 4.06 -8.58 -7.59
C ALA A 138 3.96 -10.11 -7.62
N GLN A 139 4.33 -10.72 -8.75
CA GLN A 139 4.30 -12.18 -8.89
C GLN A 139 5.28 -12.91 -7.97
N GLU A 140 6.46 -12.33 -7.73
CA GLU A 140 7.45 -12.94 -6.85
C GLU A 140 6.98 -12.90 -5.40
N LEU A 141 6.45 -11.75 -4.94
CA LEU A 141 5.89 -11.64 -3.60
C LEU A 141 4.68 -12.58 -3.40
N ALA A 142 3.78 -12.65 -4.39
CA ALA A 142 2.63 -13.56 -4.33
C ALA A 142 3.04 -15.05 -4.32
N LYS A 143 4.18 -15.41 -4.93
CA LYS A 143 4.80 -16.74 -4.85
C LYS A 143 5.55 -16.98 -3.53
N GLN A 144 5.54 -16.01 -2.61
CA GLN A 144 6.33 -16.06 -1.37
C GLN A 144 7.82 -16.22 -1.62
N LEU A 145 8.34 -15.63 -2.69
CA LEU A 145 9.80 -15.56 -2.94
C LEU A 145 10.41 -14.40 -2.13
N PRO A 146 11.64 -14.55 -1.64
CA PRO A 146 12.29 -13.52 -0.85
C PRO A 146 12.40 -12.19 -1.58
N CYS A 147 11.99 -11.12 -0.92
CA CYS A 147 12.20 -9.76 -1.39
C CYS A 147 12.66 -8.84 -0.26
N ALA A 148 13.34 -7.76 -0.62
CA ALA A 148 13.80 -6.74 0.30
C ALA A 148 13.25 -5.38 -0.13
N VAL A 149 12.60 -4.67 0.78
CA VAL A 149 12.02 -3.35 0.53
C VAL A 149 12.35 -2.41 1.68
N VAL A 150 12.33 -1.11 1.40
CA VAL A 150 12.55 -0.07 2.40
C VAL A 150 11.20 0.53 2.75
N LEU A 151 10.95 0.70 4.04
CA LEU A 151 9.87 1.47 4.58
C LEU A 151 10.47 2.74 5.21
N ALA A 152 10.18 3.91 4.63
CA ALA A 152 10.76 5.18 5.05
C ALA A 152 9.71 6.12 5.63
N SER A 153 10.08 6.86 6.69
CA SER A 153 9.26 7.89 7.33
C SER A 153 10.13 8.92 8.04
N GLU A 154 9.65 10.17 8.16
CA GLU A 154 10.25 11.17 9.05
C GLU A 154 10.04 10.83 10.54
N ASN A 155 9.03 10.02 10.87
CA ASN A 155 8.73 9.56 12.23
C ASN A 155 9.50 8.26 12.52
N GLU A 156 10.74 8.41 13.03
CA GLU A 156 11.64 7.28 13.30
C GLU A 156 11.08 6.26 14.31
N PRO A 157 10.51 6.65 15.46
CA PRO A 157 9.93 5.69 16.39
C PRO A 157 8.83 4.84 15.74
N TRP A 158 7.91 5.46 15.01
CA TRP A 158 6.82 4.78 14.35
C TRP A 158 7.30 3.84 13.24
N ILE A 159 8.28 4.26 12.43
CA ILE A 159 8.76 3.41 11.33
C ILE A 159 9.47 2.17 11.83
N ASN A 160 10.21 2.28 12.94
CA ASN A 160 10.87 1.14 13.57
C ASN A 160 9.84 0.12 14.12
N GLU A 161 8.75 0.62 14.73
CA GLU A 161 7.62 -0.22 15.16
C GLU A 161 6.96 -0.93 13.97
N MET A 162 6.65 -0.20 12.89
CA MET A 162 6.04 -0.77 11.69
C MET A 162 6.94 -1.80 11.00
N VAL A 163 8.23 -1.56 10.94
CA VAL A 163 9.16 -2.56 10.37
C VAL A 163 9.19 -3.85 11.20
N GLN A 164 9.13 -3.75 12.52
CA GLN A 164 9.05 -4.95 13.38
C GLN A 164 7.73 -5.72 13.17
N GLU A 165 6.61 -5.00 13.07
CA GLU A 165 5.29 -5.60 12.91
C GLU A 165 5.08 -6.24 11.53
N LEU A 166 5.58 -5.60 10.46
CA LEU A 166 5.34 -6.00 9.08
C LEU A 166 6.44 -6.90 8.49
N ASN A 167 7.55 -7.09 9.20
CA ASN A 167 8.66 -7.94 8.75
C ASN A 167 8.26 -9.41 8.72
N THR A 168 8.61 -10.10 7.65
CA THR A 168 8.36 -11.53 7.51
C THR A 168 9.61 -12.26 7.01
N PRO A 169 9.67 -13.58 7.09
CA PRO A 169 10.77 -14.34 6.48
C PRO A 169 10.89 -14.14 4.97
N VAL A 170 9.79 -13.78 4.31
CA VAL A 170 9.70 -13.61 2.85
C VAL A 170 9.97 -12.17 2.45
N MET A 171 9.34 -11.19 3.10
CA MET A 171 9.51 -9.78 2.81
C MET A 171 10.31 -9.10 3.93
N ARG A 172 11.56 -8.81 3.62
CA ARG A 172 12.46 -8.10 4.52
C ARG A 172 12.25 -6.60 4.39
N LEU A 173 11.80 -5.95 5.46
CA LEU A 173 11.68 -4.49 5.53
C LEU A 173 12.89 -3.88 6.24
N TYR A 174 13.37 -2.78 5.71
CA TYR A 174 14.41 -1.94 6.32
C TYR A 174 13.85 -0.57 6.61
N ALA A 175 13.96 -0.12 7.87
CA ALA A 175 13.60 1.23 8.25
C ALA A 175 14.59 2.24 7.67
N ASN A 176 14.09 3.40 7.23
CA ASN A 176 14.93 4.51 6.78
C ASN A 176 14.25 5.85 7.12
N THR A 177 15.02 6.82 7.60
CA THR A 177 14.52 8.17 7.87
C THR A 177 14.63 9.11 6.67
N ASP A 178 15.40 8.75 5.64
CA ASP A 178 15.47 9.50 4.38
C ASP A 178 14.30 9.15 3.46
N ILE A 179 13.11 9.64 3.84
CA ILE A 179 11.89 9.44 3.06
C ILE A 179 11.98 10.06 1.66
N ILE A 180 12.74 11.16 1.51
CA ILE A 180 12.94 11.83 0.21
C ILE A 180 13.74 10.94 -0.71
N GLY A 181 14.91 10.46 -0.27
CA GLY A 181 15.77 9.60 -1.08
C GLY A 181 15.07 8.30 -1.49
N VAL A 182 14.30 7.68 -0.57
CA VAL A 182 13.53 6.47 -0.86
C VAL A 182 12.40 6.73 -1.86
N ALA A 183 11.67 7.85 -1.71
CA ALA A 183 10.59 8.22 -2.63
C ALA A 183 11.12 8.55 -4.03
N VAL A 184 12.22 9.32 -4.14
CA VAL A 184 12.88 9.65 -5.41
C VAL A 184 13.40 8.38 -6.08
N GLY A 185 14.11 7.51 -5.35
CA GLY A 185 14.59 6.23 -5.89
C GLY A 185 13.46 5.37 -6.46
N GLY A 186 12.30 5.34 -5.79
CA GLY A 186 11.10 4.69 -6.30
C GLY A 186 10.52 5.35 -7.55
N ALA A 187 10.51 6.70 -7.58
CA ALA A 187 9.93 7.47 -8.67
C ALA A 187 10.74 7.31 -9.98
N VAL A 188 12.07 7.32 -9.90
CA VAL A 188 12.96 7.22 -11.07
C VAL A 188 13.25 5.78 -11.50
N LYS A 189 12.79 4.78 -10.76
CA LYS A 189 13.06 3.36 -11.04
C LYS A 189 12.79 2.99 -12.48
N ASN A 190 11.64 3.38 -13.03
CA ASN A 190 11.22 2.99 -14.36
C ASN A 190 12.06 3.69 -15.46
N VAL A 191 12.61 4.85 -15.17
CA VAL A 191 13.54 5.58 -16.09
C VAL A 191 14.91 4.91 -16.10
N MET A 192 15.37 4.47 -14.90
CA MET A 192 16.69 3.82 -14.77
C MET A 192 16.70 2.36 -15.25
N ALA A 193 15.54 1.75 -15.48
CA ALA A 193 15.40 0.37 -15.94
C ALA A 193 15.31 0.24 -17.48
N ILE A 194 15.48 1.36 -18.22
CA ILE A 194 15.59 1.40 -19.67
C ILE A 194 17.07 1.29 -20.03
#